data_2147b5ce8cb20dbe8286cf8bc3a66741
#
_entry.id   2147b5ce8cb20dbe8286cf8bc3a66741
#
_cell.length_a   1.000
_cell.length_b   1.000
_cell.length_c   1.000
_cell.angle_alpha   90.00
_cell.angle_beta   90.00
_cell.angle_gamma   90.00
#
_symmetry.space_group_name_H-M   'P 1'
#
loop_
_entity.id
_entity.type
_entity.pdbx_description
1 polymer ?
#
loop_
_entity_poly.entity_id
_entity_poly.type
_entity_poly.pdbx_seq_one_letter_code
_entity_poly.pdbx_strand_id
1 'polypeptide(L)'
;AVFDPETHKITCFSECGKTMLLHTWVCKVLGTDNPNEGKQFIEKWIDEAEIDLSDVIPGASGGIQTYHAFDPDMRVEMVKGIDPKILADLYSQFDTTPQTLSRLKWHLPKAQGGDGIPLQQLIDFDVAYYPKRGTIILPHHNINGDIVGLYERSFAPTQEEMRKIFGYGPGEGIEDKSAWAAIHYAPKSKYMPLWKEGKYRDKEKPCWSFPNSRNLYGLHKAKEAIRESGKAIIFEGAKSVMLAHTYGYPFAVASHTFGASESHLAMLIQAGAKEIILAFDKQYQKPEGREWDIYEKRTRGLADRVGRFVKVSRICDRERAFLGYKDAPIDNGKAAFESLFESREVLTGRG
;
A
#
# COMPACT_ATOMS: atom_id res chain seq x y z
N ALA A 1 7.36 -7.75 -10.00
CA ALA A 1 8.76 -7.35 -9.81
C ALA A 1 9.00 -6.03 -10.52
N VAL A 2 9.89 -5.20 -10.00
CA VAL A 2 10.31 -3.94 -10.63
C VAL A 2 11.79 -4.01 -10.94
N PHE A 3 12.14 -3.68 -12.17
CA PHE A 3 13.53 -3.56 -12.61
C PHE A 3 14.02 -2.11 -12.39
N ASP A 4 15.18 -1.99 -11.77
CA ASP A 4 15.89 -0.72 -11.61
C ASP A 4 17.03 -0.68 -12.65
N PRO A 5 16.95 0.19 -13.65
CA PRO A 5 17.93 0.24 -14.73
C PRO A 5 19.30 0.80 -14.29
N GLU A 6 19.34 1.59 -13.21
CA GLU A 6 20.62 2.16 -12.72
C GLU A 6 21.46 1.12 -11.98
N THR A 7 20.81 0.26 -11.20
CA THR A 7 21.48 -0.77 -10.40
C THR A 7 21.43 -2.16 -11.04
N HIS A 8 20.75 -2.33 -12.17
CA HIS A 8 20.50 -3.61 -12.83
C HIS A 8 19.88 -4.68 -11.90
N LYS A 9 19.03 -4.24 -10.97
CA LYS A 9 18.39 -5.10 -9.98
C LYS A 9 16.91 -5.26 -10.26
N ILE A 10 16.39 -6.44 -9.98
CA ILE A 10 14.96 -6.72 -9.92
C ILE A 10 14.55 -6.88 -8.46
N THR A 11 13.53 -6.15 -8.03
CA THR A 11 12.91 -6.31 -6.73
C THR A 11 11.53 -6.93 -6.88
N CYS A 12 11.34 -8.08 -6.24
CA CYS A 12 10.03 -8.73 -6.16
C CYS A 12 9.27 -8.18 -4.94
N PHE A 13 8.15 -7.50 -5.17
CA PHE A 13 7.32 -6.94 -4.11
C PHE A 13 6.15 -7.85 -3.70
N SER A 14 5.93 -8.98 -4.37
CA SER A 14 4.76 -9.83 -4.12
C SER A 14 5.04 -11.01 -3.19
N GLU A 15 5.88 -11.95 -3.59
CA GLU A 15 5.99 -13.22 -2.87
C GLU A 15 7.31 -13.43 -2.14
N CYS A 16 8.41 -12.99 -2.68
CA CYS A 16 9.72 -13.25 -2.09
C CYS A 16 10.40 -12.04 -1.44
N GLY A 17 9.94 -10.81 -1.70
CA GLY A 17 10.51 -9.58 -1.14
C GLY A 17 12.00 -9.37 -1.43
N LYS A 18 12.59 -10.16 -2.35
CA LYS A 18 14.03 -10.18 -2.61
C LYS A 18 14.40 -9.24 -3.72
N THR A 19 15.49 -8.51 -3.53
CA THR A 19 16.17 -7.75 -4.57
C THR A 19 17.36 -8.55 -5.06
N MET A 20 17.49 -8.74 -6.37
CA MET A 20 18.59 -9.48 -6.99
C MET A 20 18.97 -8.87 -8.33
N LEU A 21 20.17 -9.18 -8.81
CA LEU A 21 20.61 -8.76 -10.14
C LEU A 21 19.77 -9.45 -11.22
N LEU A 22 19.55 -8.78 -12.35
CA LEU A 22 18.72 -9.27 -13.46
C LEU A 22 19.18 -10.67 -13.91
N HIS A 23 20.48 -10.87 -14.15
CA HIS A 23 21.01 -12.17 -14.56
C HIS A 23 20.79 -13.27 -13.52
N THR A 24 20.84 -12.95 -12.23
CA THR A 24 20.55 -13.91 -11.15
C THR A 24 19.07 -14.31 -11.14
N TRP A 25 18.18 -13.36 -11.46
CA TRP A 25 16.76 -13.64 -11.60
C TRP A 25 16.49 -14.56 -12.80
N VAL A 26 17.15 -14.27 -13.94
CA VAL A 26 17.05 -15.09 -15.16
C VAL A 26 17.58 -16.51 -14.89
N CYS A 27 18.70 -16.66 -14.18
CA CYS A 27 19.20 -17.98 -13.78
C CYS A 27 18.16 -18.80 -13.02
N LYS A 28 17.44 -18.18 -12.11
CA LYS A 28 16.36 -18.86 -11.34
C LYS A 28 15.21 -19.30 -12.24
N VAL A 29 14.84 -18.47 -13.22
CA VAL A 29 13.79 -18.82 -14.19
C VAL A 29 14.23 -19.97 -15.08
N LEU A 30 15.50 -20.01 -15.47
CA LEU A 30 16.10 -21.09 -16.27
C LEU A 30 16.41 -22.35 -15.47
N GLY A 31 16.35 -22.30 -14.14
CA GLY A 31 16.70 -23.43 -13.27
C GLY A 31 18.21 -23.73 -13.21
N THR A 32 19.06 -22.72 -13.42
CA THR A 32 20.52 -22.84 -13.39
C THR A 32 21.12 -22.00 -12.27
N ASP A 33 22.23 -22.45 -11.70
CA ASP A 33 23.02 -21.71 -10.71
C ASP A 33 24.22 -20.99 -11.34
N ASN A 34 24.42 -21.10 -12.68
CA ASN A 34 25.55 -20.50 -13.37
C ASN A 34 25.23 -19.07 -13.82
N PRO A 35 25.83 -18.01 -13.24
CA PRO A 35 25.54 -16.63 -13.59
C PRO A 35 25.83 -16.27 -15.06
N ASN A 36 26.76 -16.99 -15.70
CA ASN A 36 27.11 -16.73 -17.10
C ASN A 36 26.00 -17.19 -18.05
N GLU A 37 25.26 -18.24 -17.72
CA GLU A 37 24.12 -18.68 -18.53
C GLU A 37 22.99 -17.65 -18.52
N GLY A 38 22.72 -17.05 -17.35
CA GLY A 38 21.74 -15.96 -17.26
C GLY A 38 22.14 -14.72 -18.06
N LYS A 39 23.45 -14.37 -18.08
CA LYS A 39 23.97 -13.26 -18.89
C LYS A 39 23.87 -13.56 -20.37
N GLN A 40 24.33 -14.72 -20.81
CA GLN A 40 24.25 -15.16 -22.22
C GLN A 40 22.81 -15.22 -22.72
N PHE A 41 21.87 -15.65 -21.89
CA PHE A 41 20.45 -15.64 -22.23
C PHE A 41 19.93 -14.23 -22.46
N ILE A 42 20.32 -13.26 -21.60
CA ILE A 42 19.93 -11.86 -21.75
C ILE A 42 20.52 -11.27 -23.03
N GLU A 43 21.82 -11.47 -23.27
CA GLU A 43 22.53 -11.00 -24.46
C GLU A 43 21.86 -11.56 -25.74
N LYS A 44 21.69 -12.89 -25.78
CA LYS A 44 20.99 -13.54 -26.90
C LYS A 44 19.58 -13.02 -27.12
N TRP A 45 18.83 -12.80 -26.03
CA TRP A 45 17.46 -12.29 -26.13
C TRP A 45 17.41 -10.84 -26.63
N ILE A 46 18.39 -10.01 -26.26
CA ILE A 46 18.52 -8.63 -26.76
C ILE A 46 18.85 -8.66 -28.26
N ASP A 47 19.81 -9.50 -28.68
CA ASP A 47 20.24 -9.62 -30.06
C ASP A 47 19.14 -10.18 -30.98
N GLU A 48 18.39 -11.19 -30.50
CA GLU A 48 17.32 -11.82 -31.29
C GLU A 48 16.05 -10.96 -31.36
N ALA A 49 15.82 -10.08 -30.40
CA ALA A 49 14.60 -9.28 -30.31
C ALA A 49 14.67 -8.00 -31.16
N GLU A 50 15.82 -7.69 -31.79
CA GLU A 50 16.07 -6.42 -32.51
C GLU A 50 15.60 -5.20 -31.67
N ILE A 51 15.77 -5.29 -30.35
CA ILE A 51 15.32 -4.23 -29.45
C ILE A 51 16.30 -3.08 -29.57
N ASP A 52 15.86 -1.98 -30.13
CA ASP A 52 16.55 -0.71 -29.98
C ASP A 52 16.51 -0.30 -28.49
N LEU A 53 17.67 -0.39 -27.83
CA LEU A 53 17.80 -0.03 -26.41
C LEU A 53 17.47 1.43 -26.13
N SER A 54 17.41 2.29 -27.15
CA SER A 54 16.91 3.66 -27.02
C SER A 54 15.43 3.71 -26.62
N ASP A 55 14.66 2.67 -26.95
CA ASP A 55 13.24 2.52 -26.59
C ASP A 55 13.02 2.04 -25.14
N VAL A 56 14.05 1.52 -24.50
CA VAL A 56 14.00 0.99 -23.11
C VAL A 56 14.35 2.05 -22.06
N ILE A 57 14.82 3.22 -22.50
CA ILE A 57 15.15 4.34 -21.61
C ILE A 57 13.85 4.99 -21.11
N PRO A 58 13.68 5.18 -19.77
CA PRO A 58 12.49 5.84 -19.26
C PRO A 58 12.36 7.26 -19.80
N GLY A 59 11.43 7.44 -20.74
CA GLY A 59 11.19 8.72 -21.43
C GLY A 59 11.01 8.59 -22.94
N ALA A 60 11.44 7.50 -23.57
CA ALA A 60 11.18 7.22 -24.96
C ALA A 60 9.80 6.54 -25.11
N SER A 61 8.90 7.21 -25.79
CA SER A 61 7.58 6.69 -26.15
C SER A 61 7.75 5.66 -27.27
N GLY A 62 7.73 4.36 -26.98
CA GLY A 62 7.79 3.36 -28.05
C GLY A 62 7.95 1.89 -27.67
N GLY A 63 8.16 1.57 -26.42
CA GLY A 63 8.29 0.16 -26.00
C GLY A 63 7.04 -0.64 -26.36
N ILE A 64 7.20 -1.85 -26.90
CA ILE A 64 6.11 -2.82 -27.09
C ILE A 64 5.50 -3.09 -25.71
N GLN A 65 4.55 -2.26 -25.32
CA GLN A 65 3.63 -2.62 -24.28
C GLN A 65 2.77 -3.73 -24.87
N THR A 66 3.03 -4.97 -24.49
CA THR A 66 1.99 -6.00 -24.58
C THR A 66 0.85 -5.51 -23.71
N TYR A 67 -0.08 -4.78 -24.31
CA TYR A 67 -1.32 -4.40 -23.67
C TYR A 67 -2.11 -5.70 -23.45
N HIS A 68 -1.90 -6.33 -22.30
CA HIS A 68 -2.95 -7.16 -21.77
C HIS A 68 -4.10 -6.20 -21.47
N ALA A 69 -5.12 -6.26 -22.32
CA ALA A 69 -6.33 -5.48 -22.09
C ALA A 69 -6.83 -5.85 -20.68
N PHE A 70 -7.07 -4.83 -19.84
CA PHE A 70 -7.65 -5.07 -18.51
C PHE A 70 -8.96 -5.85 -18.67
N ASP A 71 -9.07 -6.92 -17.93
CA ASP A 71 -10.27 -7.76 -17.87
C ASP A 71 -10.99 -7.51 -16.53
N PRO A 72 -12.17 -6.84 -16.53
CA PRO A 72 -12.93 -6.59 -15.30
C PRO A 72 -13.48 -7.88 -14.68
N ASP A 73 -13.63 -8.95 -15.47
CA ASP A 73 -14.15 -10.24 -15.04
C ASP A 73 -13.02 -11.22 -14.69
N MET A 74 -11.77 -10.75 -14.67
CA MET A 74 -10.63 -11.58 -14.31
C MET A 74 -10.87 -12.29 -12.96
N ARG A 75 -10.56 -13.58 -12.91
CA ARG A 75 -10.64 -14.32 -11.64
C ARG A 75 -9.55 -13.84 -10.70
N VAL A 76 -9.94 -13.13 -9.63
CA VAL A 76 -9.02 -12.78 -8.56
C VAL A 76 -9.00 -13.94 -7.55
N GLU A 77 -7.84 -14.57 -7.43
CA GLU A 77 -7.65 -15.63 -6.44
C GLU A 77 -7.74 -15.05 -5.03
N MET A 78 -8.72 -15.49 -4.28
CA MET A 78 -8.92 -15.02 -2.91
C MET A 78 -7.78 -15.47 -2.00
N VAL A 79 -7.25 -14.56 -1.22
CA VAL A 79 -6.22 -14.87 -0.22
C VAL A 79 -6.84 -15.71 0.89
N LYS A 80 -6.22 -16.86 1.20
CA LYS A 80 -6.68 -17.78 2.23
C LYS A 80 -6.51 -17.18 3.63
N GLY A 81 -7.52 -17.31 4.47
CA GLY A 81 -7.48 -16.89 5.87
C GLY A 81 -6.46 -17.66 6.71
N ILE A 82 -5.98 -17.03 7.76
CA ILE A 82 -5.20 -17.67 8.82
C ILE A 82 -6.13 -18.62 9.60
N ASP A 83 -5.63 -19.79 9.99
CA ASP A 83 -6.41 -20.76 10.78
C ASP A 83 -6.99 -20.09 12.04
N PRO A 84 -8.31 -20.23 12.32
CA PRO A 84 -8.95 -19.61 13.48
C PRO A 84 -8.33 -19.97 14.83
N LYS A 85 -7.77 -21.20 14.97
CA LYS A 85 -7.08 -21.61 16.20
C LYS A 85 -5.77 -20.84 16.41
N ILE A 86 -5.05 -20.60 15.29
CA ILE A 86 -3.84 -19.78 15.31
C ILE A 86 -4.20 -18.32 15.65
N LEU A 87 -5.27 -17.78 15.06
CA LEU A 87 -5.74 -16.44 15.38
C LEU A 87 -6.13 -16.30 16.86
N ALA A 88 -6.87 -17.25 17.42
CA ALA A 88 -7.24 -17.24 18.82
C ALA A 88 -6.00 -17.20 19.75
N ASP A 89 -4.96 -17.98 19.43
CA ASP A 89 -3.71 -17.97 20.18
C ASP A 89 -2.93 -16.65 20.04
N LEU A 90 -2.92 -16.04 18.85
CA LEU A 90 -2.30 -14.74 18.62
C LEU A 90 -3.06 -13.63 19.37
N TYR A 91 -4.38 -13.61 19.26
CA TYR A 91 -5.22 -12.60 19.92
C TYR A 91 -5.20 -12.71 21.45
N SER A 92 -4.89 -13.90 22.01
CA SER A 92 -4.67 -14.04 23.45
C SER A 92 -3.47 -13.20 23.98
N GLN A 93 -2.58 -12.80 23.08
CA GLN A 93 -1.41 -11.97 23.39
C GLN A 93 -1.65 -10.47 23.17
N PHE A 94 -2.77 -10.12 22.56
CA PHE A 94 -3.14 -8.75 22.25
C PHE A 94 -4.17 -8.23 23.24
N ASP A 95 -4.16 -6.93 23.45
CA ASP A 95 -5.18 -6.25 24.25
C ASP A 95 -6.19 -5.58 23.30
N THR A 96 -7.42 -6.07 23.35
CA THR A 96 -8.56 -5.55 22.56
C THR A 96 -9.58 -4.83 23.45
N THR A 97 -9.23 -4.59 24.73
CA THR A 97 -10.16 -3.95 25.67
C THR A 97 -10.47 -2.51 25.26
N PRO A 98 -11.73 -2.07 25.41
CA PRO A 98 -12.11 -0.69 25.16
C PRO A 98 -11.24 0.33 25.91
N GLN A 99 -10.81 0.00 27.15
CA GLN A 99 -9.93 0.84 27.96
C GLN A 99 -8.57 1.07 27.31
N THR A 100 -7.96 0.04 26.74
CA THR A 100 -6.67 0.15 26.05
C THR A 100 -6.84 0.84 24.70
N LEU A 101 -7.83 0.44 23.91
CA LEU A 101 -8.08 1.04 22.60
C LEU A 101 -8.39 2.53 22.69
N SER A 102 -9.08 2.98 23.75
CA SER A 102 -9.39 4.40 23.97
C SER A 102 -8.14 5.27 24.24
N ARG A 103 -7.01 4.67 24.58
CA ARG A 103 -5.74 5.38 24.83
C ARG A 103 -4.84 5.43 23.61
N LEU A 104 -5.20 4.73 22.54
CA LEU A 104 -4.40 4.73 21.31
C LEU A 104 -4.45 6.11 20.65
N LYS A 105 -3.31 6.51 20.06
CA LYS A 105 -3.20 7.76 19.31
C LYS A 105 -4.30 7.89 18.25
N TRP A 106 -4.68 6.81 17.61
CA TRP A 106 -5.73 6.81 16.60
C TRP A 106 -7.11 7.20 17.12
N HIS A 107 -7.41 6.85 18.40
CA HIS A 107 -8.67 7.24 19.03
C HIS A 107 -8.63 8.65 19.63
N LEU A 108 -7.50 9.06 20.19
CA LEU A 108 -7.40 10.36 20.85
C LEU A 108 -7.88 11.50 19.94
N PRO A 109 -8.55 12.53 20.51
CA PRO A 109 -8.97 13.70 19.75
C PRO A 109 -7.77 14.41 19.07
N LYS A 110 -8.00 15.08 17.97
CA LYS A 110 -6.97 15.88 17.27
C LYS A 110 -6.34 16.94 18.16
N ALA A 111 -7.12 17.57 19.03
CA ALA A 111 -6.63 18.53 20.04
C ALA A 111 -5.61 17.93 21.03
N GLN A 112 -5.58 16.61 21.17
CA GLN A 112 -4.62 15.86 21.96
C GLN A 112 -3.54 15.17 21.13
N GLY A 113 -3.40 15.57 19.86
CA GLY A 113 -2.43 14.98 18.93
C GLY A 113 -2.83 13.61 18.39
N GLY A 114 -4.08 13.22 18.54
CA GLY A 114 -4.64 11.99 17.99
C GLY A 114 -5.24 12.16 16.60
N ASP A 115 -5.81 11.09 16.08
CA ASP A 115 -6.44 11.04 14.75
C ASP A 115 -7.98 11.11 14.83
N GLY A 116 -8.59 10.93 16.00
CA GLY A 116 -10.03 11.08 16.26
C GLY A 116 -10.90 9.96 15.71
N ILE A 117 -10.35 8.75 15.54
CA ILE A 117 -11.15 7.59 15.11
C ILE A 117 -12.03 7.13 16.27
N PRO A 118 -13.36 7.00 16.10
CA PRO A 118 -14.24 6.50 17.14
C PRO A 118 -13.82 5.12 17.63
N LEU A 119 -13.96 4.88 18.95
CA LEU A 119 -13.61 3.60 19.57
C LEU A 119 -14.33 2.42 18.88
N GLN A 120 -15.62 2.59 18.57
CA GLN A 120 -16.39 1.55 17.88
C GLN A 120 -15.77 1.20 16.52
N GLN A 121 -15.23 2.20 15.79
CA GLN A 121 -14.60 1.94 14.51
C GLN A 121 -13.31 1.12 14.64
N LEU A 122 -12.53 1.33 15.72
CA LEU A 122 -11.36 0.49 15.99
C LEU A 122 -11.79 -0.95 16.30
N ILE A 123 -12.85 -1.13 17.07
CA ILE A 123 -13.43 -2.44 17.40
C ILE A 123 -13.96 -3.12 16.14
N ASP A 124 -14.71 -2.41 15.31
CA ASP A 124 -15.31 -2.92 14.07
C ASP A 124 -14.28 -3.40 13.04
N PHE A 125 -13.07 -2.82 13.07
CA PHE A 125 -11.95 -3.23 12.21
C PHE A 125 -10.97 -4.18 12.91
N ASP A 126 -11.37 -4.77 14.04
CA ASP A 126 -10.60 -5.74 14.83
C ASP A 126 -9.22 -5.25 15.24
N VAL A 127 -9.06 -3.94 15.40
CA VAL A 127 -7.80 -3.34 15.84
C VAL A 127 -7.46 -3.81 17.25
N ALA A 128 -6.20 -4.16 17.48
CA ALA A 128 -5.72 -4.59 18.77
C ALA A 128 -4.43 -3.84 19.14
N TYR A 129 -4.07 -3.89 20.40
CA TYR A 129 -2.78 -3.40 20.90
C TYR A 129 -1.89 -4.57 21.29
N TYR A 130 -0.62 -4.54 20.90
CA TYR A 130 0.35 -5.54 21.30
C TYR A 130 1.28 -4.99 22.38
N PRO A 131 1.03 -5.32 23.67
CA PRO A 131 1.76 -4.72 24.80
C PRO A 131 3.26 -5.01 24.75
N LYS A 132 3.64 -6.22 24.33
CA LYS A 132 5.05 -6.65 24.22
C LYS A 132 5.89 -5.72 23.33
N ARG A 133 5.29 -5.12 22.30
CA ARG A 133 5.98 -4.27 21.32
C ARG A 133 5.54 -2.81 21.35
N GLY A 134 4.48 -2.48 22.07
CA GLY A 134 3.92 -1.13 22.08
C GLY A 134 3.35 -0.70 20.72
N THR A 135 2.81 -1.65 19.95
CA THR A 135 2.31 -1.40 18.59
C THR A 135 0.82 -1.65 18.47
N ILE A 136 0.18 -1.02 17.49
CA ILE A 136 -1.18 -1.37 17.08
C ILE A 136 -1.08 -2.54 16.09
N ILE A 137 -1.96 -3.53 16.26
CA ILE A 137 -2.15 -4.63 15.32
C ILE A 137 -3.33 -4.29 14.41
N LEU A 138 -3.08 -4.41 13.11
CA LEU A 138 -4.04 -4.19 12.04
C LEU A 138 -4.28 -5.52 11.32
N PRO A 139 -5.41 -6.17 11.57
CA PRO A 139 -5.79 -7.35 10.82
C PRO A 139 -6.26 -6.94 9.41
N HIS A 140 -5.84 -7.72 8.44
CA HIS A 140 -6.26 -7.61 7.06
C HIS A 140 -7.22 -8.75 6.74
N HIS A 141 -8.38 -8.41 6.20
CA HIS A 141 -9.43 -9.37 5.89
C HIS A 141 -9.56 -9.55 4.37
N ASN A 142 -9.83 -10.77 3.93
CA ASN A 142 -10.28 -10.99 2.56
C ASN A 142 -11.74 -10.51 2.38
N ILE A 143 -12.30 -10.63 1.18
CA ILE A 143 -13.66 -10.19 0.87
C ILE A 143 -14.76 -10.91 1.69
N ASN A 144 -14.45 -12.10 2.22
CA ASN A 144 -15.37 -12.86 3.07
C ASN A 144 -15.28 -12.47 4.56
N GLY A 145 -14.28 -11.70 4.96
CA GLY A 145 -14.05 -11.32 6.33
C GLY A 145 -13.06 -12.24 7.08
N ASP A 146 -12.42 -13.19 6.41
CA ASP A 146 -11.37 -13.98 7.05
C ASP A 146 -10.08 -13.17 7.18
N ILE A 147 -9.42 -13.22 8.33
CA ILE A 147 -8.12 -12.54 8.54
C ILE A 147 -7.04 -13.27 7.74
N VAL A 148 -6.43 -12.58 6.80
CA VAL A 148 -5.39 -13.11 5.89
C VAL A 148 -3.98 -12.70 6.29
N GLY A 149 -3.84 -11.68 7.11
CA GLY A 149 -2.56 -11.19 7.59
C GLY A 149 -2.71 -10.22 8.75
N LEU A 150 -1.60 -10.00 9.45
CA LEU A 150 -1.52 -9.10 10.59
C LEU A 150 -0.36 -8.14 10.36
N TYR A 151 -0.62 -6.85 10.50
CA TYR A 151 0.37 -5.80 10.38
C TYR A 151 0.50 -5.03 11.70
N GLU A 152 1.72 -4.62 12.00
CA GLU A 152 2.04 -3.76 13.13
C GLU A 152 2.13 -2.30 12.68
N ARG A 153 1.56 -1.40 13.47
CA ARG A 153 1.78 0.04 13.35
C ARG A 153 2.56 0.53 14.57
N SER A 154 3.81 0.93 14.36
CA SER A 154 4.63 1.57 15.38
C SER A 154 4.41 3.09 15.39
N PHE A 155 4.39 3.68 16.58
CA PHE A 155 4.43 5.14 16.78
C PHE A 155 5.84 5.64 17.15
N ALA A 156 6.78 4.73 17.41
CA ALA A 156 8.18 5.08 17.56
C ALA A 156 8.75 5.66 16.25
N PRO A 157 9.71 6.58 16.34
CA PRO A 157 10.41 7.07 15.18
C PRO A 157 11.06 5.92 14.40
N THR A 158 10.99 5.98 13.07
CA THR A 158 11.66 5.02 12.19
C THR A 158 13.17 5.22 12.19
N GLN A 159 13.92 4.26 11.67
CA GLN A 159 15.38 4.38 11.51
C GLN A 159 15.77 5.66 10.77
N GLU A 160 15.02 6.03 9.72
CA GLU A 160 15.26 7.27 8.97
C GLU A 160 14.98 8.52 9.82
N GLU A 161 13.86 8.53 10.56
CA GLU A 161 13.52 9.64 11.47
C GLU A 161 14.53 9.75 12.62
N MET A 162 14.99 8.62 13.18
CA MET A 162 16.04 8.59 14.20
C MET A 162 17.38 9.11 13.67
N ARG A 163 17.77 8.76 12.44
CA ARG A 163 18.98 9.35 11.82
C ARG A 163 18.90 10.87 11.76
N LYS A 164 17.77 11.42 11.36
CA LYS A 164 17.54 12.88 11.33
C LYS A 164 17.62 13.51 12.73
N ILE A 165 17.02 12.84 13.75
CA ILE A 165 17.06 13.30 15.15
C ILE A 165 18.50 13.38 15.66
N PHE A 166 19.36 12.41 15.32
CA PHE A 166 20.76 12.39 15.71
C PHE A 166 21.70 13.14 14.75
N GLY A 167 21.17 13.78 13.69
CA GLY A 167 21.93 14.60 12.74
C GLY A 167 22.71 13.81 11.69
N TYR A 168 22.41 12.54 11.46
CA TYR A 168 23.06 11.70 10.45
C TYR A 168 22.31 11.71 9.11
N GLY A 169 23.04 11.91 8.02
CA GLY A 169 22.55 11.81 6.65
C GLY A 169 22.25 10.37 6.20
N PRO A 170 21.53 10.19 5.06
CA PRO A 170 21.34 8.88 4.46
C PRO A 170 22.67 8.23 4.09
N GLY A 171 22.91 6.98 4.55
CA GLY A 171 24.13 6.23 4.25
C GLY A 171 25.38 6.66 5.04
N GLU A 172 25.31 7.72 5.84
CA GLU A 172 26.42 8.19 6.69
C GLU A 172 26.72 7.16 7.79
N GLY A 173 28.02 6.91 8.06
CA GLY A 173 28.47 6.06 9.14
C GLY A 173 28.10 6.63 10.50
N ILE A 174 27.74 5.78 11.47
CA ILE A 174 27.36 6.21 12.82
C ILE A 174 28.47 5.76 13.78
N GLU A 175 29.26 6.71 14.25
CA GLU A 175 30.37 6.44 15.17
C GLU A 175 29.92 6.40 16.64
N ASP A 176 28.92 7.21 17.01
CA ASP A 176 28.35 7.20 18.35
C ASP A 176 27.56 5.90 18.60
N LYS A 177 28.02 5.13 19.59
CA LYS A 177 27.40 3.82 19.92
C LYS A 177 25.96 3.95 20.39
N SER A 178 25.61 5.03 21.11
CA SER A 178 24.25 5.25 21.61
C SER A 178 23.32 5.62 20.46
N ALA A 179 23.76 6.52 19.56
CA ALA A 179 23.02 6.85 18.36
C ALA A 179 22.86 5.63 17.44
N TRP A 180 23.94 4.85 17.27
CA TRP A 180 23.89 3.62 16.48
C TRP A 180 22.83 2.64 17.03
N ALA A 181 22.85 2.39 18.34
CA ALA A 181 21.88 1.50 18.96
C ALA A 181 20.46 2.02 18.81
N ALA A 182 20.21 3.31 19.10
CA ALA A 182 18.89 3.93 18.96
C ALA A 182 18.35 3.84 17.53
N ILE A 183 19.20 4.06 16.52
CA ILE A 183 18.83 3.98 15.11
C ILE A 183 18.65 2.51 14.68
N HIS A 184 19.58 1.63 15.05
CA HIS A 184 19.57 0.23 14.62
C HIS A 184 18.33 -0.52 15.12
N TYR A 185 17.92 -0.28 16.38
CA TYR A 185 16.76 -0.92 16.98
C TYR A 185 15.43 -0.21 16.69
N ALA A 186 15.45 0.96 16.08
CA ALA A 186 14.23 1.63 15.64
C ALA A 186 13.53 0.84 14.51
N PRO A 187 12.21 0.94 14.38
CA PRO A 187 11.48 0.27 13.31
C PRO A 187 11.93 0.79 11.94
N LYS A 188 12.11 -0.10 10.97
CA LYS A 188 12.46 0.28 9.59
C LYS A 188 11.36 1.07 8.90
N SER A 189 10.11 0.75 9.22
CA SER A 189 8.92 1.41 8.68
C SER A 189 7.85 1.53 9.77
N LYS A 190 6.98 2.51 9.63
CA LYS A 190 5.81 2.68 10.51
C LYS A 190 4.84 1.50 10.45
N TYR A 191 4.70 0.88 9.29
CA TYR A 191 3.87 -0.30 9.06
C TYR A 191 4.74 -1.47 8.63
N MET A 192 4.62 -2.59 9.32
CA MET A 192 5.34 -3.82 9.00
C MET A 192 4.44 -5.04 9.23
N PRO A 193 4.58 -6.12 8.44
CA PRO A 193 3.92 -7.37 8.78
C PRO A 193 4.38 -7.87 10.14
N LEU A 194 3.45 -8.36 10.95
CA LEU A 194 3.76 -8.95 12.25
C LEU A 194 4.67 -10.17 12.08
N TRP A 195 5.80 -10.18 12.78
CA TRP A 195 6.73 -11.30 12.77
C TRP A 195 6.15 -12.50 13.51
N LYS A 196 6.41 -13.69 12.95
CA LYS A 196 6.09 -14.96 13.60
C LYS A 196 7.11 -15.26 14.70
N GLU A 197 6.63 -15.49 15.91
CA GLU A 197 7.43 -15.76 17.11
C GLU A 197 7.07 -17.11 17.72
N GLY A 198 7.93 -17.61 18.61
CA GLY A 198 7.72 -18.84 19.36
C GLY A 198 7.47 -20.07 18.46
N LYS A 199 6.40 -20.80 18.74
CA LYS A 199 6.00 -22.01 17.98
C LYS A 199 5.62 -21.74 16.52
N TYR A 200 5.34 -20.49 16.15
CA TYR A 200 5.01 -20.05 14.79
C TYR A 200 6.22 -19.58 14.00
N ARG A 201 7.40 -19.53 14.61
CA ARG A 201 8.62 -19.08 13.93
C ARG A 201 8.88 -19.93 12.70
N ASP A 202 8.93 -19.28 11.55
CA ASP A 202 9.10 -19.89 10.25
C ASP A 202 10.17 -19.13 9.47
N LYS A 203 11.20 -19.83 8.98
CA LYS A 203 12.30 -19.23 8.22
C LYS A 203 11.90 -18.89 6.79
N GLU A 204 10.96 -19.64 6.21
CA GLU A 204 10.50 -19.43 4.83
C GLU A 204 9.46 -18.33 4.76
N LYS A 205 8.54 -18.27 5.73
CA LYS A 205 7.50 -17.27 5.85
C LYS A 205 7.57 -16.58 7.22
N PRO A 206 8.54 -15.67 7.41
CA PRO A 206 8.84 -15.14 8.75
C PRO A 206 7.74 -14.24 9.33
N CYS A 207 6.81 -13.79 8.50
CA CYS A 207 5.76 -12.83 8.88
C CYS A 207 4.35 -13.33 8.52
N TRP A 208 3.34 -12.76 9.19
CA TRP A 208 1.92 -12.91 8.86
C TRP A 208 1.54 -11.97 7.70
N SER A 209 2.26 -12.08 6.57
CA SER A 209 2.02 -11.28 5.37
C SER A 209 1.17 -12.03 4.35
N PHE A 210 0.62 -11.29 3.41
CA PHE A 210 -0.17 -11.79 2.28
C PHE A 210 0.18 -10.98 1.02
N PRO A 211 -0.20 -11.44 -0.20
CA PRO A 211 -0.03 -10.66 -1.43
C PRO A 211 -0.93 -9.42 -1.42
N ASN A 212 -0.36 -8.24 -1.13
CA ASN A 212 -1.10 -6.98 -1.10
C ASN A 212 -1.83 -6.69 -2.41
N SER A 213 -1.26 -7.11 -3.56
CA SER A 213 -1.87 -6.91 -4.88
C SER A 213 -3.20 -7.65 -5.09
N ARG A 214 -3.57 -8.57 -4.21
CA ARG A 214 -4.78 -9.39 -4.29
C ARG A 214 -5.73 -9.18 -3.11
N ASN A 215 -5.54 -8.13 -2.33
CA ASN A 215 -6.39 -7.83 -1.18
C ASN A 215 -6.52 -6.34 -0.94
N LEU A 216 -7.73 -5.85 -0.75
CA LEU A 216 -8.03 -4.47 -0.39
C LEU A 216 -8.47 -4.41 1.08
N TYR A 217 -7.79 -3.57 1.86
CA TYR A 217 -8.19 -3.35 3.25
C TYR A 217 -9.60 -2.75 3.34
N GLY A 218 -10.43 -3.33 4.17
CA GLY A 218 -11.78 -2.87 4.41
C GLY A 218 -12.82 -3.30 3.37
N LEU A 219 -12.46 -4.01 2.29
CA LEU A 219 -13.40 -4.40 1.24
C LEU A 219 -14.54 -5.29 1.76
N HIS A 220 -14.27 -6.18 2.72
CA HIS A 220 -15.29 -7.02 3.35
C HIS A 220 -16.42 -6.21 4.00
N LYS A 221 -16.12 -5.00 4.48
CA LYS A 221 -17.13 -4.07 5.06
C LYS A 221 -17.71 -3.13 4.00
N ALA A 222 -16.92 -2.75 3.01
CA ALA A 222 -17.29 -1.76 2.01
C ALA A 222 -18.14 -2.32 0.86
N LYS A 223 -18.08 -3.62 0.58
CA LYS A 223 -18.67 -4.24 -0.63
C LYS A 223 -20.17 -3.96 -0.81
N GLU A 224 -20.95 -3.98 0.26
CA GLU A 224 -22.38 -3.71 0.18
C GLU A 224 -22.63 -2.23 -0.13
N ALA A 225 -21.93 -1.32 0.55
CA ALA A 225 -22.04 0.11 0.30
C ALA A 225 -21.54 0.50 -1.11
N ILE A 226 -20.51 -0.21 -1.62
CA ILE A 226 -20.06 -0.05 -3.01
C ILE A 226 -21.18 -0.45 -3.98
N ARG A 227 -21.82 -1.59 -3.75
CA ARG A 227 -22.92 -2.08 -4.59
C ARG A 227 -24.11 -1.12 -4.59
N GLU A 228 -24.48 -0.59 -3.43
CA GLU A 228 -25.59 0.32 -3.26
C GLU A 228 -25.33 1.71 -3.86
N SER A 229 -24.15 2.28 -3.59
CA SER A 229 -23.80 3.63 -4.06
C SER A 229 -23.26 3.67 -5.47
N GLY A 230 -22.73 2.55 -5.98
CA GLY A 230 -21.95 2.48 -7.20
C GLY A 230 -20.60 3.19 -7.12
N LYS A 231 -20.10 3.51 -5.92
CA LYS A 231 -18.85 4.25 -5.70
C LYS A 231 -17.88 3.44 -4.87
N ALA A 232 -16.58 3.56 -5.17
CA ALA A 232 -15.50 3.06 -4.33
C ALA A 232 -14.41 4.11 -4.19
N ILE A 233 -13.95 4.36 -2.95
CA ILE A 233 -12.80 5.26 -2.70
C ILE A 233 -11.60 4.38 -2.36
N ILE A 234 -10.46 4.61 -3.04
CA ILE A 234 -9.20 3.92 -2.76
C ILE A 234 -8.25 4.89 -2.07
N PHE A 235 -7.90 4.60 -0.82
CA PHE A 235 -6.84 5.25 -0.05
C PHE A 235 -5.54 4.43 -0.08
N GLU A 236 -4.44 5.03 0.41
CA GLU A 236 -3.21 4.27 0.65
C GLU A 236 -3.26 3.50 1.97
N GLY A 237 -3.80 4.07 3.04
CA GLY A 237 -3.69 3.52 4.39
C GLY A 237 -4.99 3.13 5.08
N ALA A 238 -4.91 2.14 5.98
CA ALA A 238 -6.02 1.65 6.80
C ALA A 238 -6.67 2.74 7.66
N LYS A 239 -5.87 3.67 8.22
CA LYS A 239 -6.36 4.81 9.00
C LYS A 239 -7.38 5.62 8.21
N SER A 240 -7.08 5.92 6.96
CA SER A 240 -7.94 6.72 6.08
C SER A 240 -9.27 6.03 5.81
N VAL A 241 -9.27 4.69 5.69
CA VAL A 241 -10.51 3.90 5.54
C VAL A 241 -11.39 4.03 6.78
N MET A 242 -10.83 3.86 7.97
CA MET A 242 -11.60 3.99 9.22
C MET A 242 -12.19 5.39 9.39
N LEU A 243 -11.41 6.44 9.08
CA LEU A 243 -11.89 7.82 9.10
C LEU A 243 -12.99 8.05 8.06
N ALA A 244 -12.86 7.49 6.84
CA ALA A 244 -13.86 7.62 5.80
C ALA A 244 -15.19 6.97 6.24
N HIS A 245 -15.15 5.77 6.79
CA HIS A 245 -16.34 5.11 7.36
C HIS A 245 -16.97 5.96 8.46
N THR A 246 -16.15 6.57 9.34
CA THR A 246 -16.63 7.50 10.38
C THR A 246 -17.34 8.72 9.79
N TYR A 247 -16.86 9.24 8.67
CA TYR A 247 -17.42 10.44 8.03
C TYR A 247 -18.65 10.15 7.15
N GLY A 248 -19.06 8.89 7.03
CA GLY A 248 -20.24 8.48 6.24
C GLY A 248 -19.89 8.03 4.81
N TYR A 249 -18.65 7.61 4.57
CA TYR A 249 -18.19 7.04 3.30
C TYR A 249 -17.83 5.55 3.47
N PRO A 250 -18.82 4.66 3.73
CA PRO A 250 -18.57 3.25 4.04
C PRO A 250 -18.09 2.43 2.83
N PHE A 251 -18.02 3.02 1.64
CA PHE A 251 -17.50 2.44 0.40
C PHE A 251 -16.00 2.72 0.20
N ALA A 252 -15.26 3.04 1.27
CA ALA A 252 -13.82 3.29 1.26
C ALA A 252 -13.01 2.02 1.54
N VAL A 253 -11.91 1.85 0.80
CA VAL A 253 -10.94 0.76 0.90
C VAL A 253 -9.51 1.29 0.83
N ALA A 254 -8.49 0.47 1.15
CA ALA A 254 -7.10 0.85 0.94
C ALA A 254 -6.29 -0.24 0.23
N SER A 255 -5.35 0.20 -0.62
CA SER A 255 -4.44 -0.64 -1.40
C SER A 255 -3.08 -0.87 -0.72
N HIS A 256 -2.76 -0.12 0.34
CA HIS A 256 -1.47 -0.08 1.05
C HIS A 256 -0.27 0.34 0.19
N THR A 257 -0.53 0.93 -0.97
CA THR A 257 0.49 1.48 -1.86
C THR A 257 -0.05 2.72 -2.57
N PHE A 258 0.86 3.55 -3.08
CA PHE A 258 0.47 4.59 -4.03
C PHE A 258 0.14 3.94 -5.37
N GLY A 259 -1.11 3.52 -5.53
CA GLY A 259 -1.62 2.86 -6.74
C GLY A 259 -2.60 1.74 -6.43
N ALA A 260 -3.06 1.07 -7.46
CA ALA A 260 -3.93 -0.09 -7.39
C ALA A 260 -3.50 -1.12 -8.44
N SER A 261 -3.47 -2.40 -8.06
CA SER A 261 -3.25 -3.50 -8.99
C SER A 261 -4.49 -3.75 -9.87
N GLU A 262 -4.32 -4.51 -10.94
CA GLU A 262 -5.45 -4.96 -11.76
C GLU A 262 -6.46 -5.76 -10.94
N SER A 263 -5.98 -6.63 -10.07
CA SER A 263 -6.85 -7.37 -9.15
C SER A 263 -7.65 -6.46 -8.23
N HIS A 264 -7.05 -5.38 -7.72
CA HIS A 264 -7.77 -4.39 -6.90
C HIS A 264 -8.91 -3.73 -7.68
N LEU A 265 -8.61 -3.29 -8.92
CA LEU A 265 -9.59 -2.63 -9.78
C LEU A 265 -10.71 -3.60 -10.18
N ALA A 266 -10.37 -4.85 -10.54
CA ALA A 266 -11.34 -5.89 -10.85
C ALA A 266 -12.25 -6.20 -9.65
N MET A 267 -11.68 -6.36 -8.43
CA MET A 267 -12.48 -6.57 -7.22
C MET A 267 -13.50 -5.47 -6.96
N LEU A 268 -13.14 -4.20 -7.20
CA LEU A 268 -14.06 -3.08 -7.01
C LEU A 268 -15.17 -3.06 -8.07
N ILE A 269 -14.84 -3.33 -9.34
CA ILE A 269 -15.83 -3.42 -10.41
C ILE A 269 -16.78 -4.59 -10.14
N GLN A 270 -16.27 -5.77 -9.75
CA GLN A 270 -17.07 -6.93 -9.38
C GLN A 270 -17.93 -6.71 -8.13
N ALA A 271 -17.46 -5.84 -7.20
CA ALA A 271 -18.29 -5.40 -6.07
C ALA A 271 -19.40 -4.41 -6.47
N GLY A 272 -19.46 -3.97 -7.73
CA GLY A 272 -20.50 -3.10 -8.27
C GLY A 272 -20.12 -1.64 -8.39
N ALA A 273 -18.84 -1.28 -8.29
CA ALA A 273 -18.38 0.09 -8.49
C ALA A 273 -18.63 0.57 -9.93
N LYS A 274 -19.33 1.68 -10.08
CA LYS A 274 -19.52 2.45 -11.32
C LYS A 274 -18.61 3.67 -11.37
N GLU A 275 -18.08 4.09 -10.22
CA GLU A 275 -17.06 5.12 -10.07
C GLU A 275 -16.00 4.65 -9.09
N ILE A 276 -14.73 4.67 -9.51
CA ILE A 276 -13.55 4.47 -8.64
C ILE A 276 -12.93 5.84 -8.40
N ILE A 277 -12.80 6.22 -7.12
CA ILE A 277 -12.30 7.50 -6.68
C ILE A 277 -10.92 7.30 -6.06
N LEU A 278 -9.88 7.82 -6.73
CA LEU A 278 -8.51 7.73 -6.25
C LEU A 278 -8.29 8.82 -5.19
N ALA A 279 -8.01 8.41 -3.95
CA ALA A 279 -7.78 9.28 -2.80
C ALA A 279 -6.39 9.01 -2.19
N PHE A 280 -5.35 9.02 -3.03
CA PHE A 280 -3.98 8.80 -2.62
C PHE A 280 -3.39 10.00 -1.88
N ASP A 281 -2.37 9.77 -1.06
CA ASP A 281 -1.66 10.81 -0.34
C ASP A 281 -1.06 11.84 -1.30
N LYS A 282 -1.01 13.10 -0.89
CA LYS A 282 -0.47 14.20 -1.70
C LYS A 282 1.06 14.04 -1.87
N GLN A 283 1.48 13.46 -2.98
CA GLN A 283 2.88 13.18 -3.31
C GLN A 283 3.59 14.34 -4.04
N TYR A 284 3.07 15.55 -3.95
CA TYR A 284 3.61 16.74 -4.59
C TYR A 284 3.47 17.96 -3.66
N GLN A 285 4.42 18.88 -3.75
CA GLN A 285 4.34 20.15 -3.03
C GLN A 285 3.56 21.22 -3.80
N LYS A 286 3.76 21.26 -5.13
CA LYS A 286 3.05 22.16 -6.04
C LYS A 286 2.45 21.33 -7.17
N PRO A 287 1.31 21.77 -7.77
CA PRO A 287 0.67 21.08 -8.90
C PRO A 287 1.40 21.35 -10.22
N GLU A 288 2.73 21.32 -10.18
CA GLU A 288 3.66 21.54 -11.29
C GLU A 288 5.00 20.87 -11.00
N GLY A 289 5.78 20.57 -12.04
CA GLY A 289 7.09 19.98 -11.96
C GLY A 289 7.08 18.46 -11.70
N ARG A 290 8.28 17.89 -11.48
CA ARG A 290 8.52 16.43 -11.48
C ARG A 290 7.63 15.63 -10.54
N GLU A 291 7.39 16.11 -9.32
CA GLU A 291 6.55 15.39 -8.33
C GLU A 291 5.12 15.31 -8.82
N TRP A 292 4.59 16.43 -9.33
CA TRP A 292 3.26 16.49 -9.92
C TRP A 292 3.14 15.61 -11.16
N ASP A 293 4.12 15.63 -12.06
CA ASP A 293 4.11 14.83 -13.28
C ASP A 293 4.06 13.34 -12.97
N ILE A 294 4.80 12.90 -11.94
CA ILE A 294 4.77 11.51 -11.45
C ILE A 294 3.38 11.16 -10.89
N TYR A 295 2.81 12.04 -10.07
CA TYR A 295 1.49 11.86 -9.48
C TYR A 295 0.41 11.79 -10.57
N GLU A 296 0.46 12.73 -11.51
CA GLU A 296 -0.44 12.84 -12.66
C GLU A 296 -0.34 11.57 -13.54
N LYS A 297 0.85 11.18 -13.94
CA LYS A 297 1.09 9.99 -14.77
C LYS A 297 0.53 8.72 -14.11
N ARG A 298 0.75 8.54 -12.82
CA ARG A 298 0.28 7.34 -12.09
C ARG A 298 -1.24 7.30 -11.98
N THR A 299 -1.87 8.40 -11.60
CA THR A 299 -3.34 8.45 -11.46
C THR A 299 -4.04 8.34 -12.80
N ARG A 300 -3.53 9.01 -13.87
CA ARG A 300 -4.06 8.85 -15.22
C ARG A 300 -3.82 7.45 -15.78
N GLY A 301 -2.67 6.85 -15.54
CA GLY A 301 -2.40 5.48 -15.97
C GLY A 301 -3.38 4.45 -15.39
N LEU A 302 -3.87 4.65 -14.15
CA LEU A 302 -4.96 3.84 -13.61
C LEU A 302 -6.29 4.11 -14.33
N ALA A 303 -6.59 5.37 -14.59
CA ALA A 303 -7.79 5.78 -15.29
C ALA A 303 -7.83 5.25 -16.74
N ASP A 304 -6.73 5.37 -17.47
CA ASP A 304 -6.62 4.88 -18.86
C ASP A 304 -6.83 3.36 -18.94
N ARG A 305 -6.36 2.63 -17.92
CA ARG A 305 -6.48 1.17 -17.86
C ARG A 305 -7.92 0.69 -17.74
N VAL A 306 -8.73 1.33 -16.91
CA VAL A 306 -10.09 0.85 -16.59
C VAL A 306 -11.21 1.77 -17.05
N GLY A 307 -10.90 2.93 -17.61
CA GLY A 307 -11.86 3.99 -17.92
C GLY A 307 -12.96 3.64 -18.92
N ARG A 308 -12.79 2.55 -19.69
CA ARG A 308 -13.83 2.01 -20.56
C ARG A 308 -14.89 1.19 -19.81
N PHE A 309 -14.59 0.74 -18.59
CA PHE A 309 -15.46 -0.12 -17.78
C PHE A 309 -16.09 0.61 -16.60
N VAL A 310 -15.38 1.61 -16.06
CA VAL A 310 -15.79 2.33 -14.87
C VAL A 310 -15.32 3.77 -14.94
N LYS A 311 -16.13 4.70 -14.44
CA LYS A 311 -15.70 6.09 -14.28
C LYS A 311 -14.56 6.15 -13.27
N VAL A 312 -13.49 6.88 -13.57
CA VAL A 312 -12.41 7.13 -12.62
C VAL A 312 -12.31 8.63 -12.34
N SER A 313 -12.27 8.96 -11.08
CA SER A 313 -12.01 10.31 -10.60
C SER A 313 -10.90 10.29 -9.55
N ARG A 314 -10.32 11.45 -9.25
CA ARG A 314 -9.34 11.57 -8.18
C ARG A 314 -9.64 12.76 -7.29
N ILE A 315 -9.30 12.63 -6.03
CA ILE A 315 -9.24 13.70 -5.07
C ILE A 315 -7.83 14.28 -5.10
N CYS A 316 -7.69 15.55 -5.47
CA CYS A 316 -6.42 16.26 -5.40
C CYS A 316 -6.62 17.71 -4.95
N ASP A 317 -5.68 18.22 -4.15
CA ASP A 317 -5.68 19.58 -3.63
C ASP A 317 -4.72 20.46 -4.47
N ARG A 318 -5.18 20.86 -5.66
CA ARG A 318 -4.38 21.72 -6.56
C ARG A 318 -4.12 23.10 -5.97
N GLU A 319 -5.12 23.65 -5.30
CA GLU A 319 -5.05 24.99 -4.71
C GLU A 319 -4.26 25.03 -3.41
N ARG A 320 -3.86 23.85 -2.91
CA ARG A 320 -3.13 23.70 -1.63
C ARG A 320 -3.87 24.30 -0.44
N ALA A 321 -5.18 24.23 -0.48
CA ALA A 321 -6.04 24.85 0.52
C ALA A 321 -6.15 24.00 1.79
N PHE A 322 -6.01 22.65 1.67
CA PHE A 322 -6.32 21.73 2.75
C PHE A 322 -5.19 20.79 3.13
N LEU A 323 -4.33 20.38 2.17
CA LEU A 323 -3.38 19.28 2.39
C LEU A 323 -1.92 19.71 2.38
N GLY A 324 -1.16 19.28 3.38
CA GLY A 324 0.29 19.28 3.37
C GLY A 324 0.89 18.18 2.50
N TYR A 325 2.22 18.19 2.33
CA TYR A 325 2.95 17.12 1.63
C TYR A 325 2.81 15.79 2.39
N LYS A 326 2.43 14.73 1.71
CA LYS A 326 2.13 13.39 2.24
C LYS A 326 0.90 13.28 3.13
N ASP A 327 0.05 14.30 3.19
CA ASP A 327 -1.25 14.15 3.82
C ASP A 327 -2.16 13.29 2.95
N ALA A 328 -2.91 12.39 3.58
CA ALA A 328 -4.05 11.76 2.94
C ALA A 328 -5.20 12.77 2.81
N PRO A 329 -6.04 12.70 1.76
CA PRO A 329 -7.15 13.64 1.56
C PRO A 329 -8.09 13.80 2.77
N ILE A 330 -8.09 12.84 3.68
CA ILE A 330 -8.98 12.79 4.84
C ILE A 330 -8.32 13.27 6.14
N ASP A 331 -7.01 13.52 6.15
CA ASP A 331 -6.27 13.79 7.38
C ASP A 331 -6.66 15.13 8.04
N ASN A 332 -7.14 16.10 7.27
CA ASN A 332 -7.50 17.44 7.80
C ASN A 332 -8.98 17.59 8.21
N GLY A 333 -9.66 16.46 8.39
CA GLY A 333 -11.01 16.40 8.98
C GLY A 333 -12.12 16.32 7.95
N LYS A 334 -13.33 16.13 8.46
CA LYS A 334 -14.51 15.84 7.63
C LYS A 334 -14.80 16.95 6.62
N ALA A 335 -14.86 18.22 7.06
CA ALA A 335 -15.22 19.34 6.17
C ALA A 335 -14.20 19.54 5.03
N ALA A 336 -12.89 19.42 5.31
CA ALA A 336 -11.86 19.48 4.28
C ALA A 336 -12.01 18.33 3.28
N PHE A 337 -12.24 17.11 3.78
CA PHE A 337 -12.45 15.95 2.93
C PHE A 337 -13.69 16.08 2.05
N GLU A 338 -14.82 16.55 2.59
CA GLU A 338 -16.06 16.77 1.83
C GLU A 338 -15.85 17.76 0.70
N SER A 339 -15.18 18.90 0.97
CA SER A 339 -14.85 19.88 -0.06
C SER A 339 -13.99 19.30 -1.18
N LEU A 340 -12.96 18.53 -0.81
CA LEU A 340 -12.08 17.86 -1.78
C LEU A 340 -12.82 16.74 -2.55
N PHE A 341 -13.70 16.02 -1.89
CA PHE A 341 -14.50 14.97 -2.51
C PHE A 341 -15.51 15.52 -3.52
N GLU A 342 -16.15 16.64 -3.22
CA GLU A 342 -17.08 17.31 -4.13
C GLU A 342 -16.37 17.92 -5.34
N SER A 343 -15.17 18.48 -5.15
CA SER A 343 -14.35 19.06 -6.21
C SER A 343 -13.46 18.07 -6.96
N ARG A 344 -13.65 16.75 -6.73
CA ARG A 344 -12.80 15.71 -7.36
C ARG A 344 -12.79 15.80 -8.88
N GLU A 345 -11.63 15.57 -9.45
CA GLU A 345 -11.41 15.63 -10.89
C GLU A 345 -11.83 14.32 -11.57
N VAL A 346 -12.60 14.39 -12.63
CA VAL A 346 -12.90 13.24 -13.49
C VAL A 346 -11.72 13.03 -14.43
N LEU A 347 -11.14 11.83 -14.40
CA LEU A 347 -9.98 11.43 -15.21
C LEU A 347 -10.39 10.69 -16.49
N THR A 348 -11.53 9.98 -16.47
CA THR A 348 -12.05 9.22 -17.60
C THR A 348 -13.34 9.85 -18.11
N GLY A 349 -13.47 9.85 -19.42
CA GLY A 349 -14.60 10.44 -20.11
C GLY A 349 -14.11 11.67 -20.89
N ARG A 350 -13.65 11.48 -22.11
CA ARG A 350 -13.89 12.50 -23.12
C ARG A 350 -15.38 12.45 -23.34
N GLY A 351 -16.11 13.43 -22.73
CA GLY A 351 -17.48 13.70 -23.07
C GLY A 351 -17.61 14.01 -24.54
#